data_ea74c8be61cc99b48e882e9486756bd7
#
_entry.id   ea74c8be61cc99b48e882e9486756bd7
#
_cell.length_a   1.000
_cell.length_b   1.000
_cell.length_c   1.000
_cell.angle_alpha   90.00
_cell.angle_beta   90.00
_cell.angle_gamma   90.00
#
_symmetry.space_group_name_H-M   'P 1'
#
loop_
_entity.id
_entity.type
_entity.pdbx_description
1 polymer ?
#
loop_
_entity_poly.entity_id
_entity_poly.type
_entity_poly.pdbx_seq_one_letter_code
_entity_poly.pdbx_strand_id
1 'polypeptide(L)'
;SRAEPTAFQANLQRLAEHAPSVEVLPLEDQPFYARFKESPSFAQYQAALNGNGGVASNFSSASDVLRYALLDHEGGLYMDLDDTLLAPGEYPWRIDGEPRGVPGERLDDVALVTHENGLLLHPPVSNEKMDMHCLYNGSLIGSHANNPTLKAILEEMQVRYRAAPGFYDSRPSLQTDPEAFYRYARTLSRLTGPRLLTDVVDRLLPELGVLRQIANLYAFPRTHSWQFVDLAEFQAAQRQMLA
;
A
#
# COMPACT_ATOMS: atom_id res chain seq x y z
N SER A 1 -6.88 7.48 -7.97
CA SER A 1 -7.76 8.63 -7.76
C SER A 1 -7.01 9.88 -8.18
N ARG A 2 -7.64 10.78 -8.92
CA ARG A 2 -7.12 12.14 -9.00
C ARG A 2 -7.36 12.72 -7.61
N ALA A 3 -6.32 12.80 -6.77
CA ALA A 3 -6.39 13.65 -5.59
C ALA A 3 -6.91 15.02 -6.06
N GLU A 4 -7.90 15.56 -5.41
CA GLU A 4 -8.35 16.90 -5.76
C GLU A 4 -7.13 17.82 -5.65
N PRO A 5 -6.93 18.75 -6.61
CA PRO A 5 -5.78 19.66 -6.57
C PRO A 5 -5.60 20.35 -5.21
N THR A 6 -6.71 20.56 -4.50
CA THR A 6 -6.75 21.14 -3.15
C THR A 6 -6.14 20.23 -2.07
N ALA A 7 -6.35 18.90 -2.13
CA ALA A 7 -5.76 17.97 -1.16
C ALA A 7 -4.24 17.84 -1.36
N PHE A 8 -3.79 17.76 -2.60
CA PHE A 8 -2.36 17.76 -2.93
C PHE A 8 -1.66 19.03 -2.47
N GLN A 9 -2.25 20.20 -2.73
CA GLN A 9 -1.70 21.49 -2.28
C GLN A 9 -1.64 21.60 -0.75
N ALA A 10 -2.69 21.12 -0.06
CA ALA A 10 -2.72 21.09 1.41
C ALA A 10 -1.63 20.18 1.98
N ASN A 11 -1.38 19.01 1.37
CA ASN A 11 -0.30 18.11 1.80
C ASN A 11 1.09 18.69 1.53
N LEU A 12 1.30 19.37 0.40
CA LEU A 12 2.56 20.08 0.14
C LEU A 12 2.79 21.19 1.16
N GLN A 13 1.77 21.95 1.54
CA GLN A 13 1.87 22.97 2.56
C GLN A 13 2.21 22.36 3.94
N ARG A 14 1.55 21.28 4.34
CA ARG A 14 1.87 20.57 5.59
C ARG A 14 3.31 20.03 5.61
N LEU A 15 3.78 19.47 4.49
CA LEU A 15 5.19 19.07 4.36
C LEU A 15 6.14 20.26 4.57
N ALA A 16 5.87 21.39 3.93
CA ALA A 16 6.71 22.58 4.08
C ALA A 16 6.72 23.14 5.52
N GLU A 17 5.60 23.02 6.24
CA GLU A 17 5.46 23.50 7.62
C GLU A 17 6.10 22.57 8.65
N HIS A 18 5.95 21.24 8.49
CA HIS A 18 6.33 20.25 9.50
C HIS A 18 7.61 19.47 9.17
N ALA A 19 8.02 19.47 7.92
CA ALA A 19 9.24 18.82 7.45
C ALA A 19 9.97 19.71 6.42
N PRO A 20 10.47 20.90 6.83
CA PRO A 20 11.06 21.88 5.92
C PRO A 20 12.35 21.40 5.24
N SER A 21 12.95 20.31 5.71
CA SER A 21 14.09 19.65 5.07
C SER A 21 13.70 18.75 3.88
N VAL A 22 12.40 18.49 3.68
CA VAL A 22 11.93 17.65 2.56
C VAL A 22 11.87 18.47 1.29
N GLU A 23 12.59 18.02 0.27
CA GLU A 23 12.55 18.57 -1.07
C GLU A 23 11.54 17.81 -1.94
N VAL A 24 10.66 18.53 -2.63
CA VAL A 24 9.68 17.93 -3.56
C VAL A 24 10.25 17.96 -4.96
N LEU A 25 10.50 16.78 -5.52
CA LEU A 25 11.13 16.62 -6.83
C LEU A 25 10.14 16.05 -7.86
N PRO A 26 10.10 16.58 -9.11
CA PRO A 26 9.38 15.94 -10.19
C PRO A 26 10.00 14.56 -10.51
N LEU A 27 9.15 13.53 -10.55
CA LEU A 27 9.61 12.17 -10.77
C LEU A 27 10.27 11.98 -12.13
N GLU A 28 9.72 12.63 -13.16
CA GLU A 28 10.19 12.52 -14.54
C GLU A 28 11.62 13.04 -14.72
N ASP A 29 12.05 13.94 -13.85
CA ASP A 29 13.39 14.53 -13.86
C ASP A 29 14.43 13.67 -13.11
N GLN A 30 13.98 12.61 -12.44
CA GLN A 30 14.87 11.77 -11.63
C GLN A 30 15.52 10.66 -12.47
N PRO A 31 16.81 10.32 -12.18
CA PRO A 31 17.51 9.24 -12.87
C PRO A 31 16.78 7.89 -12.81
N PHE A 32 16.07 7.64 -11.72
CA PHE A 32 15.21 6.48 -11.55
C PHE A 32 14.21 6.34 -12.71
N TYR A 33 13.53 7.43 -13.10
CA TYR A 33 12.46 7.35 -14.10
C TYR A 33 12.99 6.94 -15.49
N ALA A 34 14.20 7.35 -15.85
CA ALA A 34 14.84 6.90 -17.07
C ALA A 34 15.08 5.37 -17.06
N ARG A 35 15.59 4.82 -15.95
CA ARG A 35 15.79 3.38 -15.77
C ARG A 35 14.47 2.61 -15.71
N PHE A 36 13.47 3.18 -15.03
CA PHE A 36 12.13 2.58 -14.95
C PHE A 36 11.51 2.40 -16.32
N LYS A 37 11.68 3.35 -17.24
CA LYS A 37 11.20 3.23 -18.62
C LYS A 37 11.80 2.05 -19.39
N GLU A 38 12.98 1.58 -19.01
CA GLU A 38 13.65 0.43 -19.62
C GLU A 38 13.28 -0.89 -18.89
N SER A 39 12.59 -0.83 -17.77
CA SER A 39 12.22 -2.01 -16.98
C SER A 39 11.03 -2.77 -17.56
N PRO A 40 10.93 -4.09 -17.32
CA PRO A 40 9.75 -4.88 -17.70
C PRO A 40 8.44 -4.36 -17.11
N SER A 41 8.50 -3.70 -15.95
CA SER A 41 7.33 -3.16 -15.25
C SER A 41 6.75 -1.93 -15.93
N PHE A 42 7.52 -1.23 -16.74
CA PHE A 42 7.06 -0.01 -17.41
C PHE A 42 5.91 -0.27 -18.39
N ALA A 43 5.93 -1.41 -19.11
CA ALA A 43 4.84 -1.77 -20.01
C ALA A 43 3.50 -1.92 -19.26
N GLN A 44 3.52 -2.55 -18.08
CA GLN A 44 2.33 -2.68 -17.24
C GLN A 44 1.88 -1.31 -16.67
N TYR A 45 2.83 -0.49 -16.22
CA TYR A 45 2.58 0.89 -15.78
C TYR A 45 1.88 1.70 -16.88
N GLN A 46 2.39 1.66 -18.12
CA GLN A 46 1.79 2.35 -19.26
C GLN A 46 0.40 1.81 -19.60
N ALA A 47 0.22 0.49 -19.58
CA ALA A 47 -1.08 -0.13 -19.81
C ALA A 47 -2.12 0.30 -18.76
N ALA A 48 -1.72 0.39 -17.49
CA ALA A 48 -2.58 0.88 -16.41
C ALA A 48 -2.92 2.38 -16.56
N LEU A 49 -1.96 3.22 -16.95
CA LEU A 49 -2.20 4.65 -17.18
C LEU A 49 -3.10 4.93 -18.38
N ASN A 50 -2.87 4.24 -19.50
CA ASN A 50 -3.44 4.56 -20.79
C ASN A 50 -4.46 3.53 -21.27
N GLY A 51 -4.97 2.69 -20.39
CA GLY A 51 -5.90 1.61 -20.73
C GLY A 51 -7.01 2.07 -21.66
N ASN A 52 -7.13 1.42 -22.82
CA ASN A 52 -8.07 1.76 -23.90
C ASN A 52 -8.07 3.27 -24.24
N GLY A 53 -6.89 3.83 -24.52
CA GLY A 53 -6.76 5.25 -24.85
C GLY A 53 -7.13 6.21 -23.69
N GLY A 54 -6.99 5.75 -22.46
CA GLY A 54 -7.30 6.52 -21.25
C GLY A 54 -8.70 6.30 -20.68
N VAL A 55 -9.60 5.67 -21.42
CA VAL A 55 -10.98 5.41 -20.97
C VAL A 55 -11.03 4.40 -19.82
N ALA A 56 -10.14 3.41 -19.86
CA ALA A 56 -10.02 2.36 -18.83
C ALA A 56 -8.83 2.58 -17.88
N SER A 57 -8.31 3.81 -17.79
CA SER A 57 -7.16 4.14 -16.94
C SER A 57 -7.37 3.69 -15.49
N ASN A 58 -6.36 3.06 -14.92
CA ASN A 58 -6.32 2.63 -13.54
C ASN A 58 -5.08 3.20 -12.83
N PHE A 59 -5.24 4.40 -12.28
CA PHE A 59 -4.16 5.12 -11.60
C PHE A 59 -3.69 4.41 -10.32
N SER A 60 -4.58 3.69 -9.63
CA SER A 60 -4.20 2.90 -8.46
C SER A 60 -3.20 1.81 -8.86
N SER A 61 -3.50 1.04 -9.93
CA SER A 61 -2.57 0.02 -10.41
C SER A 61 -1.25 0.61 -10.94
N ALA A 62 -1.32 1.72 -11.64
CA ALA A 62 -0.11 2.40 -12.10
C ALA A 62 0.76 2.85 -10.92
N SER A 63 0.13 3.41 -9.87
CA SER A 63 0.81 3.78 -8.63
C SER A 63 1.42 2.56 -7.94
N ASP A 64 0.71 1.42 -7.88
CA ASP A 64 1.23 0.17 -7.30
C ASP A 64 2.52 -0.28 -8.01
N VAL A 65 2.51 -0.31 -9.35
CA VAL A 65 3.68 -0.70 -10.14
C VAL A 65 4.86 0.25 -9.88
N LEU A 66 4.58 1.55 -9.89
CA LEU A 66 5.60 2.58 -9.71
C LEU A 66 6.22 2.55 -8.30
N ARG A 67 5.37 2.42 -7.25
CA ARG A 67 5.84 2.46 -5.85
C ARG A 67 6.81 1.32 -5.53
N TYR A 68 6.53 0.10 -6.00
CA TYR A 68 7.43 -1.03 -5.78
C TYR A 68 8.76 -0.85 -6.52
N ALA A 69 8.72 -0.38 -7.77
CA ALA A 69 9.92 -0.13 -8.55
C ALA A 69 10.79 1.01 -7.95
N LEU A 70 10.14 2.08 -7.48
CA LEU A 70 10.82 3.21 -6.84
C LEU A 70 11.47 2.79 -5.53
N LEU A 71 10.73 2.08 -4.67
CA LEU A 71 11.25 1.59 -3.39
C LEU A 71 12.38 0.55 -3.57
N ASP A 72 12.31 -0.31 -4.59
CA ASP A 72 13.41 -1.24 -4.89
C ASP A 72 14.67 -0.48 -5.32
N HIS A 73 14.52 0.62 -6.04
CA HIS A 73 15.65 1.40 -6.55
C HIS A 73 16.24 2.34 -5.49
N GLU A 74 15.40 3.14 -4.83
CA GLU A 74 15.85 4.22 -3.94
C GLU A 74 15.77 3.85 -2.45
N GLY A 75 14.89 2.90 -2.10
CA GLY A 75 14.47 2.71 -0.72
C GLY A 75 13.59 3.83 -0.22
N GLY A 76 13.45 3.94 1.11
CA GLY A 76 12.69 4.99 1.75
C GLY A 76 11.29 4.58 2.16
N LEU A 77 10.40 5.57 2.28
CA LEU A 77 9.02 5.40 2.71
C LEU A 77 8.08 5.89 1.60
N TYR A 78 7.24 4.99 1.10
CA TYR A 78 6.12 5.34 0.25
C TYR A 78 4.88 5.60 1.11
N MET A 79 4.12 6.62 0.75
CA MET A 79 2.83 6.98 1.34
C MET A 79 1.88 7.42 0.24
N ASP A 80 0.60 7.03 0.31
CA ASP A 80 -0.41 7.51 -0.64
C ASP A 80 -0.63 9.02 -0.46
N LEU A 81 -0.88 9.75 -1.56
CA LEU A 81 -1.01 11.22 -1.55
C LEU A 81 -2.28 11.73 -0.84
N ASP A 82 -3.26 10.86 -0.61
CA ASP A 82 -4.47 11.14 0.15
C ASP A 82 -4.32 10.83 1.65
N ASP A 83 -3.22 10.21 2.05
CA ASP A 83 -2.84 10.11 3.46
C ASP A 83 -2.43 11.50 3.98
N THR A 84 -2.86 11.83 5.19
CA THR A 84 -2.57 13.13 5.81
C THR A 84 -1.48 12.98 6.84
N LEU A 85 -0.41 13.75 6.71
CA LEU A 85 0.61 13.88 7.75
C LEU A 85 -0.01 14.55 8.97
N LEU A 86 0.11 13.92 10.14
CA LEU A 86 -0.29 14.50 11.40
C LEU A 86 0.77 15.49 11.88
N ALA A 87 0.34 16.65 12.38
CA ALA A 87 1.23 17.53 13.10
C ALA A 87 1.68 16.87 14.42
N PRO A 88 2.87 17.24 14.96
CA PRO A 88 3.31 16.76 16.27
C PRO A 88 2.24 16.98 17.35
N GLY A 89 1.82 15.90 18.02
CA GLY A 89 0.75 15.91 19.02
C GLY A 89 -0.68 15.92 18.47
N GLU A 90 -0.87 15.98 17.16
CA GLU A 90 -2.18 15.82 16.52
C GLU A 90 -2.60 14.35 16.53
N TYR A 91 -3.87 14.08 16.87
CA TYR A 91 -4.41 12.73 16.86
C TYR A 91 -5.21 12.46 15.57
N PRO A 92 -5.14 11.22 15.02
CA PRO A 92 -5.76 10.89 13.74
C PRO A 92 -7.29 11.00 13.76
N TRP A 93 -7.91 10.79 14.90
CA TRP A 93 -9.38 10.91 15.05
C TRP A 93 -9.77 11.24 16.48
N ARG A 94 -11.05 11.62 16.65
CA ARG A 94 -11.68 11.83 17.95
C ARG A 94 -12.98 11.04 18.03
N ILE A 95 -13.22 10.41 19.18
CA ILE A 95 -14.47 9.73 19.50
C ILE A 95 -15.05 10.42 20.73
N ASP A 96 -16.28 10.92 20.63
CA ASP A 96 -16.94 11.68 21.72
C ASP A 96 -16.11 12.87 22.24
N GLY A 97 -15.34 13.51 21.35
CA GLY A 97 -14.42 14.60 21.69
C GLY A 97 -13.05 14.17 22.23
N GLU A 98 -12.89 12.91 22.62
CA GLU A 98 -11.64 12.38 23.15
C GLU A 98 -10.69 11.97 22.01
N PRO A 99 -9.41 12.34 22.10
CA PRO A 99 -8.41 11.94 21.12
C PRO A 99 -8.19 10.42 21.14
N ARG A 100 -8.02 9.82 19.96
CA ARG A 100 -7.81 8.39 19.75
C ARG A 100 -6.70 8.15 18.72
N GLY A 101 -6.05 7.00 18.85
CA GLY A 101 -4.92 6.61 18.03
C GLY A 101 -3.59 7.07 18.58
N VAL A 102 -2.54 6.99 17.79
CA VAL A 102 -1.20 7.45 18.12
C VAL A 102 -1.07 8.89 17.63
N PRO A 103 -0.63 9.83 18.48
CA PRO A 103 -0.41 11.21 18.04
C PRO A 103 0.73 11.27 17.03
N GLY A 104 0.69 12.28 16.18
CA GLY A 104 1.77 12.59 15.26
C GLY A 104 3.09 12.87 16.00
N GLU A 105 4.20 12.46 15.39
CA GLU A 105 5.56 12.72 15.84
C GLU A 105 6.31 13.51 14.77
N ARG A 106 7.41 14.13 15.16
CA ARG A 106 8.28 14.77 14.17
C ARG A 106 8.95 13.69 13.33
N LEU A 107 8.97 13.86 12.03
CA LEU A 107 9.61 12.90 11.12
C LEU A 107 11.11 12.69 11.45
N ASP A 108 11.79 13.75 11.87
CA ASP A 108 13.21 13.72 12.24
C ASP A 108 13.48 12.90 13.52
N ASP A 109 12.46 12.67 14.36
CA ASP A 109 12.56 11.93 15.61
C ASP A 109 12.25 10.43 15.42
N VAL A 110 11.83 10.01 14.22
CA VAL A 110 11.44 8.63 13.92
C VAL A 110 12.58 7.88 13.26
N ALA A 111 13.11 6.86 13.95
CA ALA A 111 14.07 5.92 13.38
C ALA A 111 13.32 4.75 12.73
N LEU A 112 13.28 4.71 11.40
CA LEU A 112 12.71 3.60 10.65
C LEU A 112 13.81 2.61 10.30
N VAL A 113 13.67 1.36 10.78
CA VAL A 113 14.66 0.30 10.56
C VAL A 113 13.96 -0.92 9.95
N THR A 114 14.53 -1.46 8.88
CA THR A 114 14.11 -2.74 8.29
C THR A 114 15.25 -3.75 8.34
N HIS A 115 14.92 -5.03 8.53
CA HIS A 115 15.85 -6.13 8.29
C HIS A 115 16.09 -6.32 6.80
N GLU A 116 17.09 -7.13 6.43
CA GLU A 116 17.50 -7.39 5.04
C GLU A 116 16.35 -7.72 4.10
N ASN A 117 15.38 -8.54 4.54
CA ASN A 117 14.20 -8.91 3.76
C ASN A 117 12.92 -8.23 4.26
N GLY A 118 13.02 -7.40 5.31
CA GLY A 118 11.88 -6.80 5.98
C GLY A 118 11.29 -5.63 5.22
N LEU A 119 9.99 -5.41 5.42
CA LEU A 119 9.26 -4.23 4.97
C LEU A 119 8.57 -3.60 6.17
N LEU A 120 8.49 -2.29 6.21
CA LEU A 120 7.54 -1.57 7.05
C LEU A 120 6.22 -1.51 6.30
N LEU A 121 5.15 -1.99 6.90
CA LEU A 121 3.85 -2.09 6.27
C LEU A 121 2.78 -1.45 7.14
N HIS A 122 1.79 -0.85 6.49
CA HIS A 122 0.55 -0.48 7.17
C HIS A 122 -0.11 -1.72 7.79
N PRO A 123 -0.77 -1.61 8.95
CA PRO A 123 -1.55 -2.71 9.51
C PRO A 123 -2.51 -3.30 8.48
N PRO A 124 -2.71 -4.64 8.47
CA PRO A 124 -3.61 -5.29 7.54
C PRO A 124 -5.04 -4.76 7.64
N VAL A 125 -5.73 -4.80 6.52
CA VAL A 125 -7.11 -4.31 6.37
C VAL A 125 -8.02 -5.42 5.86
N SER A 126 -9.32 -5.29 6.15
CA SER A 126 -10.35 -6.17 5.63
C SER A 126 -11.42 -5.37 4.89
N ASN A 127 -11.91 -5.92 3.78
CA ASN A 127 -13.01 -5.37 3.00
C ASN A 127 -13.77 -6.54 2.34
N GLU A 128 -14.92 -6.90 2.89
CA GLU A 128 -15.72 -8.04 2.43
C GLU A 128 -16.13 -7.93 0.96
N LYS A 129 -16.54 -6.73 0.51
CA LYS A 129 -16.96 -6.51 -0.88
C LYS A 129 -15.83 -6.77 -1.88
N MET A 130 -14.60 -6.55 -1.44
CA MET A 130 -13.39 -6.78 -2.23
C MET A 130 -12.79 -8.17 -2.02
N ASP A 131 -13.42 -9.04 -1.22
CA ASP A 131 -12.86 -10.34 -0.81
C ASP A 131 -11.46 -10.19 -0.20
N MET A 132 -11.28 -9.15 0.58
CA MET A 132 -10.04 -8.87 1.30
C MET A 132 -10.24 -9.20 2.77
N HIS A 133 -9.52 -10.21 3.25
CA HIS A 133 -9.57 -10.62 4.64
C HIS A 133 -8.17 -10.51 5.23
N CYS A 134 -7.97 -9.48 6.07
CA CYS A 134 -6.71 -9.25 6.78
C CYS A 134 -5.50 -9.22 5.83
N LEU A 135 -5.54 -8.40 4.77
CA LEU A 135 -4.47 -8.24 3.80
C LEU A 135 -3.59 -7.03 4.15
N TYR A 136 -2.29 -7.12 3.88
CA TYR A 136 -1.41 -5.95 3.97
C TYR A 136 -1.86 -4.88 2.97
N ASN A 137 -1.95 -3.65 3.44
CA ASN A 137 -2.28 -2.51 2.60
C ASN A 137 -1.00 -1.85 2.06
N GLY A 138 -1.02 -1.48 0.79
CA GLY A 138 0.09 -0.81 0.13
C GLY A 138 0.12 0.71 0.27
N SER A 139 -0.77 1.33 1.08
CA SER A 139 -0.81 2.79 1.24
C SER A 139 0.42 3.36 1.95
N LEU A 140 1.08 2.56 2.79
CA LEU A 140 2.33 2.91 3.44
C LEU A 140 3.27 1.70 3.37
N ILE A 141 4.44 1.90 2.76
CA ILE A 141 5.48 0.87 2.64
C ILE A 141 6.84 1.51 2.87
N GLY A 142 7.59 0.99 3.83
CA GLY A 142 8.99 1.36 4.03
C GLY A 142 9.94 0.23 3.65
N SER A 143 11.05 0.55 3.01
CA SER A 143 12.06 -0.41 2.60
C SER A 143 13.43 0.25 2.40
N HIS A 144 14.49 -0.53 2.54
CA HIS A 144 15.78 -0.15 1.96
C HIS A 144 15.83 -0.47 0.46
N ALA A 145 16.74 0.18 -0.26
CA ALA A 145 16.97 -0.11 -1.68
C ALA A 145 17.47 -1.55 -1.90
N ASN A 146 17.14 -2.12 -3.06
CA ASN A 146 17.50 -3.48 -3.44
C ASN A 146 16.97 -4.58 -2.52
N ASN A 147 15.85 -4.38 -1.88
CA ASN A 147 15.25 -5.34 -0.97
C ASN A 147 14.77 -6.60 -1.73
N PRO A 148 15.20 -7.82 -1.32
CA PRO A 148 14.80 -9.05 -2.00
C PRO A 148 13.30 -9.30 -2.04
N THR A 149 12.55 -8.85 -1.03
CA THR A 149 11.09 -8.98 -0.99
C THR A 149 10.42 -8.08 -2.05
N LEU A 150 10.90 -6.84 -2.25
CA LEU A 150 10.41 -5.97 -3.32
C LEU A 150 10.70 -6.54 -4.71
N LYS A 151 11.89 -7.10 -4.92
CA LYS A 151 12.22 -7.79 -6.18
C LYS A 151 11.27 -8.95 -6.46
N ALA A 152 10.99 -9.77 -5.46
CA ALA A 152 10.04 -10.86 -5.59
C ALA A 152 8.60 -10.37 -5.87
N ILE A 153 8.19 -9.24 -5.29
CA ILE A 153 6.89 -8.62 -5.60
C ILE A 153 6.85 -8.17 -7.07
N LEU A 154 7.88 -7.50 -7.55
CA LEU A 154 7.96 -7.05 -8.95
C LEU A 154 7.97 -8.23 -9.93
N GLU A 155 8.71 -9.29 -9.64
CA GLU A 155 8.75 -10.51 -10.46
C GLU A 155 7.39 -11.20 -10.51
N GLU A 156 6.75 -11.42 -9.36
CA GLU A 156 5.42 -12.03 -9.25
C GLU A 156 4.36 -11.18 -9.97
N MET A 157 4.44 -9.86 -9.83
CA MET A 157 3.55 -8.93 -10.53
C MET A 157 3.65 -9.10 -12.04
N GLN A 158 4.87 -9.22 -12.59
CA GLN A 158 5.09 -9.44 -14.01
C GLN A 158 4.57 -10.81 -14.47
N VAL A 159 4.69 -11.85 -13.64
CA VAL A 159 4.10 -13.18 -13.94
C VAL A 159 2.59 -13.08 -14.05
N ARG A 160 1.95 -12.42 -13.06
CA ARG A 160 0.49 -12.25 -13.04
C ARG A 160 -0.02 -11.37 -14.17
N TYR A 161 0.71 -10.31 -14.50
CA TYR A 161 0.36 -9.43 -15.64
C TYR A 161 0.37 -10.18 -16.97
N ARG A 162 1.39 -10.97 -17.24
CA ARG A 162 1.46 -11.80 -18.47
C ARG A 162 0.35 -12.86 -18.52
N ALA A 163 -0.13 -13.33 -17.37
CA ALA A 163 -1.26 -14.27 -17.30
C ALA A 163 -2.64 -13.62 -17.45
N ALA A 164 -2.72 -12.29 -17.47
CA ALA A 164 -3.96 -11.53 -17.56
C ALA A 164 -3.96 -10.57 -18.78
N PRO A 165 -3.80 -11.08 -20.01
CA PRO A 165 -3.76 -10.24 -21.21
C PRO A 165 -5.07 -9.46 -21.34
N GLY A 166 -4.97 -8.19 -21.74
CA GLY A 166 -6.14 -7.33 -21.95
C GLY A 166 -6.83 -6.85 -20.66
N PHE A 167 -6.28 -7.10 -19.48
CA PHE A 167 -6.90 -6.67 -18.22
C PHE A 167 -7.18 -5.16 -18.16
N TYR A 168 -6.31 -4.34 -18.73
CA TYR A 168 -6.47 -2.88 -18.78
C TYR A 168 -7.26 -2.37 -19.98
N ASP A 169 -7.82 -3.24 -20.84
CA ASP A 169 -8.60 -2.81 -22.01
C ASP A 169 -10.00 -2.32 -21.63
N SER A 170 -10.50 -2.71 -20.45
CA SER A 170 -11.80 -2.31 -19.94
C SER A 170 -11.77 -2.08 -18.43
N ARG A 171 -12.60 -1.14 -17.97
CA ARG A 171 -12.80 -0.88 -16.54
C ARG A 171 -14.30 -0.75 -16.27
N PRO A 172 -14.94 -1.72 -15.60
CA PRO A 172 -16.34 -1.65 -15.22
C PRO A 172 -16.63 -0.47 -14.30
N SER A 173 -17.80 0.11 -14.43
CA SER A 173 -18.27 1.18 -13.53
C SER A 173 -19.06 0.60 -12.36
N LEU A 174 -18.74 1.05 -11.16
CA LEU A 174 -19.50 0.69 -9.95
C LEU A 174 -20.98 1.10 -10.05
N GLN A 175 -21.28 2.16 -10.77
CA GLN A 175 -22.64 2.70 -10.89
C GLN A 175 -23.51 1.88 -11.84
N THR A 176 -22.94 1.35 -12.91
CA THR A 176 -23.68 0.64 -13.97
C THR A 176 -23.61 -0.88 -13.83
N ASP A 177 -22.50 -1.42 -13.33
CA ASP A 177 -22.33 -2.87 -13.11
C ASP A 177 -21.47 -3.11 -11.87
N PRO A 178 -22.07 -3.05 -10.66
CA PRO A 178 -21.36 -3.27 -9.40
C PRO A 178 -20.69 -4.65 -9.32
N GLU A 179 -21.30 -5.68 -9.88
CA GLU A 179 -20.77 -7.04 -9.82
C GLU A 179 -19.49 -7.18 -10.65
N ALA A 180 -19.52 -6.70 -11.89
CA ALA A 180 -18.33 -6.65 -12.74
C ALA A 180 -17.24 -5.77 -12.12
N PHE A 181 -17.62 -4.64 -11.51
CA PHE A 181 -16.67 -3.78 -10.81
C PHE A 181 -15.97 -4.50 -9.66
N TYR A 182 -16.69 -5.23 -8.81
CA TYR A 182 -16.05 -5.97 -7.71
C TYR A 182 -15.22 -7.16 -8.19
N ARG A 183 -15.62 -7.86 -9.26
CA ARG A 183 -14.77 -8.89 -9.90
C ARG A 183 -13.47 -8.28 -10.43
N TYR A 184 -13.56 -7.16 -11.12
CA TYR A 184 -12.41 -6.41 -11.62
C TYR A 184 -11.50 -5.99 -10.46
N ALA A 185 -12.06 -5.41 -9.41
CA ALA A 185 -11.31 -4.94 -8.24
C ALA A 185 -10.59 -6.09 -7.50
N ARG A 186 -11.21 -7.26 -7.37
CA ARG A 186 -10.56 -8.47 -6.82
C ARG A 186 -9.40 -8.93 -7.69
N THR A 187 -9.56 -8.90 -9.01
CA THR A 187 -8.47 -9.24 -9.95
C THR A 187 -7.34 -8.22 -9.85
N LEU A 188 -7.66 -6.93 -9.76
CA LEU A 188 -6.70 -5.86 -9.56
C LEU A 188 -5.88 -6.04 -8.28
N SER A 189 -6.57 -6.37 -7.16
CA SER A 189 -5.92 -6.66 -5.88
C SER A 189 -4.89 -7.80 -5.98
N ARG A 190 -5.20 -8.81 -6.81
CA ARG A 190 -4.27 -9.93 -7.08
C ARG A 190 -3.14 -9.55 -8.02
N LEU A 191 -3.39 -8.62 -8.95
CA LEU A 191 -2.44 -8.27 -10.00
C LEU A 191 -1.35 -7.31 -9.50
N THR A 192 -1.72 -6.27 -8.75
CA THR A 192 -0.79 -5.23 -8.27
C THR A 192 -1.00 -4.82 -6.80
N GLY A 193 -2.17 -5.07 -6.26
CA GLY A 193 -2.62 -4.52 -4.99
C GLY A 193 -2.37 -5.42 -3.76
N PRO A 194 -3.21 -5.27 -2.72
CA PRO A 194 -3.01 -5.90 -1.41
C PRO A 194 -2.85 -7.42 -1.42
N ARG A 195 -3.53 -8.13 -2.31
CA ARG A 195 -3.41 -9.59 -2.40
C ARG A 195 -2.05 -10.01 -2.95
N LEU A 196 -1.52 -9.32 -3.98
CA LEU A 196 -0.16 -9.57 -4.47
C LEU A 196 0.87 -9.38 -3.35
N LEU A 197 0.82 -8.23 -2.67
CA LEU A 197 1.72 -7.91 -1.57
C LEU A 197 1.66 -8.98 -0.48
N THR A 198 0.45 -9.35 -0.04
CA THR A 198 0.26 -10.33 1.02
C THR A 198 0.76 -11.72 0.62
N ASP A 199 0.43 -12.19 -0.59
CA ASP A 199 0.84 -13.52 -1.06
C ASP A 199 2.37 -13.66 -1.13
N VAL A 200 3.08 -12.60 -1.56
CA VAL A 200 4.55 -12.62 -1.63
C VAL A 200 5.17 -12.51 -0.25
N VAL A 201 4.68 -11.60 0.60
CA VAL A 201 5.19 -11.44 1.96
C VAL A 201 4.98 -12.71 2.78
N ASP A 202 3.80 -13.34 2.75
CA ASP A 202 3.51 -14.58 3.47
C ASP A 202 4.41 -15.74 2.99
N ARG A 203 4.78 -15.75 1.71
CA ARG A 203 5.67 -16.78 1.15
C ARG A 203 7.12 -16.61 1.59
N LEU A 204 7.61 -15.36 1.66
CA LEU A 204 9.01 -15.06 1.95
C LEU A 204 9.28 -14.86 3.44
N LEU A 205 8.27 -14.41 4.18
CA LEU A 205 8.33 -14.08 5.60
C LEU A 205 7.16 -14.80 6.32
N PRO A 206 7.18 -16.14 6.36
CA PRO A 206 6.05 -16.94 6.84
C PRO A 206 5.67 -16.64 8.30
N GLU A 207 6.61 -16.18 9.12
CA GLU A 207 6.37 -15.70 10.48
C GLU A 207 5.40 -14.52 10.52
N LEU A 208 5.47 -13.60 9.56
CA LEU A 208 4.52 -12.49 9.44
C LEU A 208 3.14 -13.00 9.00
N GLY A 209 3.09 -14.00 8.11
CA GLY A 209 1.86 -14.66 7.70
C GLY A 209 1.14 -15.32 8.87
N VAL A 210 1.87 -16.00 9.75
CA VAL A 210 1.31 -16.60 10.98
C VAL A 210 0.73 -15.53 11.91
N LEU A 211 1.49 -14.44 12.17
CA LEU A 211 1.00 -13.33 12.99
C LEU A 211 -0.26 -12.69 12.42
N ARG A 212 -0.32 -12.52 11.11
CA ARG A 212 -1.50 -11.98 10.42
C ARG A 212 -2.71 -12.92 10.54
N GLN A 213 -2.51 -14.22 10.45
CA GLN A 213 -3.59 -15.20 10.63
C GLN A 213 -4.13 -15.21 12.06
N ILE A 214 -3.24 -15.11 13.05
CA ILE A 214 -3.64 -15.01 14.46
C ILE A 214 -4.48 -13.74 14.67
N ALA A 215 -4.04 -12.61 14.20
CA ALA A 215 -4.80 -11.37 14.30
C ALA A 215 -6.16 -11.47 13.61
N ASN A 216 -6.24 -12.15 12.46
CA ASN A 216 -7.50 -12.38 11.77
C ASN A 216 -8.50 -13.19 12.61
N LEU A 217 -8.05 -14.16 13.39
CA LEU A 217 -8.91 -14.94 14.29
C LEU A 217 -9.58 -14.09 15.39
N TYR A 218 -8.89 -13.02 15.83
CA TYR A 218 -9.35 -12.15 16.91
C TYR A 218 -10.06 -10.88 16.42
N ALA A 219 -9.61 -10.31 15.32
CA ALA A 219 -10.15 -9.07 14.78
C ALA A 219 -11.35 -9.30 13.85
N PHE A 220 -11.26 -10.30 13.04
CA PHE A 220 -12.35 -10.67 12.11
C PHE A 220 -13.58 -11.09 12.91
N PRO A 221 -14.58 -11.17 12.65
CA PRO A 221 -16.00 -10.95 12.68
C PRO A 221 -16.45 -9.71 13.52
N ARG A 222 -15.61 -9.12 14.30
CA ARG A 222 -15.98 -7.98 15.16
C ARG A 222 -15.65 -6.64 14.53
N THR A 223 -14.59 -6.61 13.72
CA THR A 223 -14.09 -5.40 13.09
C THR A 223 -13.59 -5.73 11.70
N HIS A 224 -13.59 -4.75 10.81
CA HIS A 224 -13.01 -4.88 9.47
C HIS A 224 -11.57 -4.32 9.41
N SER A 225 -10.97 -4.04 10.55
CA SER A 225 -9.67 -3.38 10.65
C SER A 225 -8.87 -3.87 11.85
N TRP A 226 -7.57 -4.02 11.66
CA TRP A 226 -6.58 -4.33 12.68
C TRP A 226 -6.47 -3.31 13.79
N GLN A 227 -6.73 -2.06 13.49
CA GLN A 227 -6.60 -0.97 14.45
C GLN A 227 -7.49 -1.11 15.69
N PHE A 228 -8.44 -2.05 15.65
CA PHE A 228 -9.33 -2.36 16.76
C PHE A 228 -8.94 -3.64 17.51
N VAL A 229 -7.83 -4.30 17.15
CA VAL A 229 -7.33 -5.47 17.88
C VAL A 229 -6.65 -4.98 19.17
N ASP A 230 -7.08 -5.51 20.30
CA ASP A 230 -6.37 -5.32 21.56
C ASP A 230 -5.01 -6.02 21.51
N LEU A 231 -3.96 -5.24 21.65
CA LEU A 231 -2.59 -5.76 21.60
C LEU A 231 -2.32 -6.79 22.71
N ALA A 232 -2.94 -6.64 23.89
CA ALA A 232 -2.81 -7.58 25.00
C ALA A 232 -3.49 -8.93 24.68
N GLU A 233 -4.67 -8.91 24.07
CA GLU A 233 -5.34 -10.12 23.59
C GLU A 233 -4.53 -10.81 22.49
N PHE A 234 -3.98 -10.02 21.56
CA PHE A 234 -3.12 -10.54 20.50
C PHE A 234 -1.88 -11.23 21.05
N GLN A 235 -1.18 -10.61 22.02
CA GLN A 235 -0.01 -11.19 22.66
C GLN A 235 -0.34 -12.43 23.51
N ALA A 236 -1.52 -12.47 24.15
CA ALA A 236 -1.99 -13.62 24.89
C ALA A 236 -2.27 -14.82 23.95
N ALA A 237 -2.93 -14.56 22.83
CA ALA A 237 -3.18 -15.56 21.80
C ALA A 237 -1.89 -16.14 21.22
N GLN A 238 -0.93 -15.28 20.91
CA GLN A 238 0.39 -15.70 20.42
C GLN A 238 1.09 -16.64 21.40
N ARG A 239 1.05 -16.32 22.72
CA ARG A 239 1.62 -17.19 23.76
C ARG A 239 0.93 -18.55 23.86
N GLN A 240 -0.39 -18.62 23.69
CA GLN A 240 -1.15 -19.88 23.73
C GLN A 240 -0.84 -20.76 22.53
N MET A 241 -0.55 -20.20 21.36
CA MET A 241 -0.23 -21.00 20.16
C MET A 241 1.22 -21.52 20.18
N LEU A 242 2.11 -20.90 20.94
CA LEU A 242 3.51 -21.30 21.07
C LEU A 242 3.75 -22.24 22.28
N ALA A 243 2.75 -22.50 23.11
CA ALA A 243 2.78 -23.41 24.24
C ALA A 243 2.21 -24.80 23.87
#